data_200bd6798c8e90c6459a6297a0906808
#
_entry.id   200bd6798c8e90c6459a6297a0906808
#
_cell.length_a   1.000
_cell.length_b   1.000
_cell.length_c   1.000
_cell.angle_alpha   90.00
_cell.angle_beta   90.00
_cell.angle_gamma   90.00
#
_symmetry.space_group_name_H-M   'P 1'
#
loop_
_entity.id
_entity.type
_entity.pdbx_description
1 polymer ?
#
loop_
_entity_poly.entity_id
_entity_poly.type
_entity_poly.pdbx_seq_one_letter_code
_entity_poly.pdbx_strand_id
1 'polypeptide(L)'
;MIFDIVIVGAGPVGLALACGFANTKLKVAIIDKLSKKILVNPAIDGREIALTHHSANILKKIGVWDFIPKKLISVIKEAKILDDSSKYSLNFKHQDINKESLGYLIPNNIIRKYLYKR
;
A
#
# COMPACT_ATOMS: atom_id res chain seq x y z
N MET A 1 6.63 21.09 21.98
CA MET A 1 6.77 20.94 20.52
C MET A 1 5.37 20.97 19.95
N ILE A 2 5.12 21.80 18.94
CA ILE A 2 3.79 21.93 18.31
C ILE A 2 3.86 21.29 16.95
N PHE A 3 2.91 20.42 16.63
CA PHE A 3 2.74 19.78 15.32
C PHE A 3 1.50 20.36 14.63
N ASP A 4 1.57 20.51 13.31
CA ASP A 4 0.45 20.96 12.49
C ASP A 4 -0.51 19.79 12.20
N ILE A 5 0.03 18.58 12.07
CA ILE A 5 -0.73 17.36 11.78
C ILE A 5 -0.21 16.22 12.68
N VAL A 6 -1.14 15.46 13.24
CA VAL A 6 -0.84 14.21 13.97
C VAL A 6 -1.58 13.06 13.30
N ILE A 7 -0.84 12.07 12.85
CA ILE A 7 -1.36 10.85 12.22
C ILE A 7 -1.27 9.71 13.23
N VAL A 8 -2.39 9.08 13.52
CA VAL A 8 -2.45 7.92 14.43
C VAL A 8 -2.43 6.64 13.60
N GLY A 9 -1.36 5.88 13.74
CA GLY A 9 -1.12 4.63 13.02
C GLY A 9 -0.07 4.77 11.91
N ALA A 10 1.03 4.00 12.02
CA ALA A 10 2.09 3.86 11.01
C ALA A 10 1.86 2.63 10.11
N GLY A 11 0.60 2.39 9.74
CA GLY A 11 0.24 1.43 8.70
C GLY A 11 0.48 2.01 7.29
N PRO A 12 0.21 1.24 6.21
CA PRO A 12 0.43 1.72 4.84
C PRO A 12 -0.26 3.06 4.54
N VAL A 13 -1.49 3.25 5.02
CA VAL A 13 -2.27 4.47 4.78
C VAL A 13 -1.68 5.67 5.53
N GLY A 14 -1.39 5.51 6.83
CA GLY A 14 -0.82 6.60 7.64
C GLY A 14 0.55 7.02 7.16
N LEU A 15 1.40 6.06 6.80
CA LEU A 15 2.72 6.34 6.23
C LEU A 15 2.62 7.00 4.84
N ALA A 16 1.71 6.55 3.98
CA ALA A 16 1.50 7.17 2.66
C ALA A 16 1.01 8.62 2.80
N LEU A 17 0.10 8.87 3.74
CA LEU A 17 -0.36 10.22 4.04
C LEU A 17 0.79 11.11 4.53
N ALA A 18 1.64 10.62 5.45
CA ALA A 18 2.80 11.35 5.91
C ALA A 18 3.79 11.69 4.78
N CYS A 19 4.05 10.72 3.89
CA CYS A 19 4.88 10.95 2.70
C CYS A 19 4.29 12.02 1.78
N GLY A 20 2.97 12.14 1.70
CA GLY A 20 2.30 13.20 0.95
C GLY A 20 2.63 14.62 1.44
N PHE A 21 2.99 14.77 2.72
CA PHE A 21 3.39 16.06 3.30
C PHE A 21 4.91 16.32 3.30
N ALA A 22 5.72 15.36 2.80
CA ALA A 22 7.18 15.44 2.88
C ALA A 22 7.79 16.72 2.26
N ASN A 23 7.14 17.29 1.25
CA ASN A 23 7.60 18.51 0.57
C ASN A 23 6.85 19.78 1.03
N THR A 24 6.16 19.73 2.16
CA THR A 24 5.49 20.87 2.75
C THR A 24 6.28 21.43 3.93
N LYS A 25 5.89 22.63 4.40
CA LYS A 25 6.47 23.22 5.62
C LYS A 25 5.76 22.74 6.90
N LEU A 26 4.80 21.83 6.77
CA LEU A 26 4.00 21.31 7.89
C LEU A 26 4.84 20.36 8.75
N LYS A 27 4.70 20.52 10.05
CA LYS A 27 5.29 19.61 11.05
C LYS A 27 4.33 18.46 11.29
N VAL A 28 4.68 17.28 10.79
CA VAL A 28 3.85 16.09 10.88
C VAL A 28 4.43 15.13 11.91
N ALA A 29 3.59 14.64 12.81
CA ALA A 29 3.93 13.56 13.73
C ALA A 29 3.13 12.31 13.39
N ILE A 30 3.77 11.14 13.53
CA ILE A 30 3.10 9.85 13.46
C ILE A 30 3.18 9.19 14.84
N ILE A 31 2.04 8.71 15.33
CA ILE A 31 1.94 7.98 16.60
C ILE A 31 1.56 6.53 16.27
N ASP A 32 2.34 5.58 16.77
CA ASP A 32 2.04 4.16 16.63
C ASP A 32 2.39 3.41 17.92
N LYS A 33 1.71 2.30 18.19
CA LYS A 33 1.99 1.43 19.32
C LYS A 33 3.29 0.62 19.15
N LEU A 34 3.77 0.47 17.92
CA LEU A 34 4.98 -0.26 17.60
C LEU A 34 6.22 0.63 17.78
N SER A 35 7.29 0.04 18.25
CA SER A 35 8.56 0.76 18.37
C SER A 35 9.14 1.09 16.98
N LYS A 36 9.96 2.13 16.93
CA LYS A 36 10.70 2.54 15.72
C LYS A 36 11.44 1.38 15.06
N LYS A 37 12.07 0.50 15.86
CA LYS A 37 12.80 -0.68 15.39
C LYS A 37 11.92 -1.61 14.55
N ILE A 38 10.68 -1.82 14.99
CA ILE A 38 9.70 -2.67 14.28
C ILE A 38 9.19 -1.95 13.02
N LEU A 39 8.93 -0.64 13.10
CA LEU A 39 8.43 0.13 11.96
C LEU A 39 9.44 0.22 10.82
N VAL A 40 10.73 0.35 11.13
CA VAL A 40 11.83 0.40 10.12
C VAL A 40 11.95 -0.92 9.36
N ASN A 41 11.78 -2.05 10.04
CA ASN A 41 11.91 -3.37 9.45
C ASN A 41 10.75 -4.28 9.89
N PRO A 42 9.54 -4.06 9.32
CA PRO A 42 8.36 -4.80 9.70
C PRO A 42 8.50 -6.28 9.33
N ALA A 43 8.11 -7.15 10.25
CA ALA A 43 8.10 -8.60 10.02
C ALA A 43 7.12 -8.97 8.89
N ILE A 44 7.39 -10.10 8.26
CA ILE A 44 6.47 -10.73 7.32
C ILE A 44 5.23 -11.18 8.11
N ASP A 45 4.07 -10.71 7.71
CA ASP A 45 2.79 -11.01 8.36
C ASP A 45 1.83 -11.85 7.49
N GLY A 46 2.31 -12.32 6.34
CA GLY A 46 1.56 -13.13 5.39
C GLY A 46 0.45 -12.38 4.64
N ARG A 47 0.28 -11.09 4.89
CA ARG A 47 -0.73 -10.28 4.20
C ARG A 47 -0.16 -9.67 2.93
N GLU A 48 -0.97 -9.70 1.88
CA GLU A 48 -0.71 -8.97 0.65
C GLU A 48 -1.77 -7.90 0.46
N ILE A 49 -1.36 -6.77 -0.06
CA ILE A 49 -2.23 -5.63 -0.31
C ILE A 49 -2.51 -5.55 -1.81
N ALA A 50 -3.78 -5.66 -2.16
CA ALA A 50 -4.24 -5.41 -3.51
C ALA A 50 -4.36 -3.89 -3.74
N LEU A 51 -3.64 -3.39 -4.70
CA LEU A 51 -3.61 -1.99 -5.08
C LEU A 51 -4.30 -1.79 -6.42
N THR A 52 -5.24 -0.88 -6.48
CA THR A 52 -5.78 -0.37 -7.73
C THR A 52 -4.72 0.41 -8.50
N HIS A 53 -4.94 0.65 -9.79
CA HIS A 53 -4.09 1.57 -10.57
C HIS A 53 -4.00 2.96 -9.96
N HIS A 54 -5.11 3.45 -9.36
CA HIS A 54 -5.13 4.73 -8.67
C HIS A 54 -4.18 4.73 -7.45
N SER A 55 -4.25 3.72 -6.60
CA SER A 55 -3.36 3.58 -5.43
C SER A 55 -1.90 3.44 -5.84
N ALA A 56 -1.60 2.67 -6.89
CA ALA A 56 -0.25 2.57 -7.43
C ALA A 56 0.27 3.93 -7.94
N ASN A 57 -0.60 4.72 -8.59
CA ASN A 57 -0.24 6.07 -9.04
C ASN A 57 0.03 7.02 -7.87
N ILE A 58 -0.67 6.90 -6.75
CA ILE A 58 -0.37 7.65 -5.54
C ILE A 58 1.03 7.29 -5.04
N LEU A 59 1.37 5.99 -4.93
CA LEU A 59 2.70 5.54 -4.50
C LEU A 59 3.81 6.03 -5.44
N LYS A 60 3.54 6.12 -6.75
CA LYS A 60 4.46 6.74 -7.72
C LYS A 60 4.65 8.23 -7.45
N LYS A 61 3.55 8.97 -7.26
CA LYS A 61 3.60 10.43 -7.01
C LYS A 61 4.35 10.79 -5.73
N ILE A 62 4.20 10.00 -4.67
CA ILE A 62 4.96 10.23 -3.42
C ILE A 62 6.38 9.63 -3.45
N GLY A 63 6.80 9.05 -4.60
CA GLY A 63 8.16 8.57 -4.81
C GLY A 63 8.53 7.29 -4.09
N VAL A 64 7.55 6.42 -3.81
CA VAL A 64 7.77 5.14 -3.10
C VAL A 64 7.82 3.97 -4.06
N TRP A 65 7.01 4.00 -5.12
CA TRP A 65 6.83 2.88 -6.05
C TRP A 65 8.13 2.35 -6.64
N ASP A 66 9.01 3.22 -7.08
CA ASP A 66 10.25 2.86 -7.77
C ASP A 66 11.31 2.25 -6.86
N PHE A 67 11.17 2.42 -5.54
CA PHE A 67 12.04 1.76 -4.55
C PHE A 67 11.60 0.33 -4.24
N ILE A 68 10.35 -0.04 -4.55
CA ILE A 68 9.86 -1.40 -4.32
C ILE A 68 10.46 -2.32 -5.40
N PRO A 69 11.18 -3.40 -5.01
CA PRO A 69 11.74 -4.32 -5.98
C PRO A 69 10.65 -4.91 -6.90
N LYS A 70 10.83 -4.80 -8.21
CA LYS A 70 9.83 -5.24 -9.21
C LYS A 70 9.38 -6.68 -9.02
N LYS A 71 10.28 -7.58 -8.56
CA LYS A 71 9.97 -8.98 -8.27
C LYS A 71 8.96 -9.19 -7.13
N LEU A 72 8.73 -8.16 -6.31
CA LEU A 72 7.77 -8.18 -5.19
C LEU A 72 6.43 -7.50 -5.56
N ILE A 73 6.29 -7.05 -6.80
CA ILE A 73 5.06 -6.47 -7.33
C ILE A 73 4.44 -7.50 -8.27
N SER A 74 3.38 -8.16 -7.84
CA SER A 74 2.62 -9.09 -8.67
C SER A 74 1.50 -8.36 -9.39
N VAL A 75 1.24 -8.75 -10.65
CA VAL A 75 0.18 -8.17 -11.47
C VAL A 75 -1.09 -9.00 -11.32
N ILE A 76 -2.21 -8.36 -10.97
CA ILE A 76 -3.51 -9.02 -10.87
C ILE A 76 -4.18 -8.96 -12.24
N LYS A 77 -4.33 -10.11 -12.89
CA LYS A 77 -5.01 -10.21 -14.20
C LYS A 77 -6.46 -10.67 -14.08
N GLU A 78 -6.77 -11.42 -13.05
CA GLU A 78 -8.11 -11.96 -12.81
C GLU A 78 -8.41 -11.98 -11.31
N ALA A 79 -9.64 -11.68 -10.95
CA ALA A 79 -10.18 -11.82 -9.61
C ALA A 79 -11.48 -12.62 -9.66
N LYS A 80 -11.60 -13.62 -8.79
CA LYS A 80 -12.75 -14.49 -8.70
C LYS A 80 -13.35 -14.43 -7.31
N ILE A 81 -14.64 -14.14 -7.23
CA ILE A 81 -15.40 -14.18 -5.99
C ILE A 81 -16.22 -15.46 -6.00
N LEU A 82 -16.04 -16.24 -4.97
CA LEU A 82 -16.77 -17.49 -4.73
C LEU A 82 -17.70 -17.28 -3.54
N ASP A 83 -18.91 -17.80 -3.66
CA ASP A 83 -19.84 -17.95 -2.55
C ASP A 83 -19.90 -19.44 -2.20
N ASP A 84 -19.53 -19.79 -0.98
CA ASP A 84 -19.42 -21.18 -0.52
C ASP A 84 -20.75 -21.96 -0.64
N SER A 85 -21.88 -21.26 -0.56
CA SER A 85 -23.23 -21.83 -0.68
C SER A 85 -23.73 -21.90 -2.13
N SER A 86 -23.04 -21.36 -3.10
CA SER A 86 -23.50 -21.21 -4.48
C SER A 86 -22.56 -21.85 -5.51
N LYS A 87 -23.15 -22.43 -6.55
CA LYS A 87 -22.39 -22.87 -7.74
C LYS A 87 -21.95 -21.71 -8.65
N TYR A 88 -22.42 -20.51 -8.38
CA TYR A 88 -22.09 -19.33 -9.15
C TYR A 88 -20.81 -18.67 -8.64
N SER A 89 -20.03 -18.15 -9.56
CA SER A 89 -18.86 -17.33 -9.25
C SER A 89 -18.88 -16.06 -10.05
N LEU A 90 -18.43 -14.96 -9.43
CA LEU A 90 -18.25 -13.69 -10.11
C LEU A 90 -16.79 -13.55 -10.52
N ASN A 91 -16.55 -13.45 -11.83
CA ASN A 91 -15.20 -13.33 -12.38
C ASN A 91 -15.01 -11.93 -12.96
N PHE A 92 -13.88 -11.31 -12.61
CA PHE A 92 -13.42 -10.04 -13.17
C PHE A 92 -12.11 -10.31 -13.90
N LYS A 93 -12.03 -9.91 -15.16
CA LYS A 93 -10.82 -10.03 -15.97
C LYS A 93 -10.32 -8.65 -16.38
N HIS A 94 -9.01 -8.50 -16.52
CA HIS A 94 -8.41 -7.24 -16.92
C HIS A 94 -8.88 -6.77 -18.32
N GLN A 95 -9.25 -7.72 -19.21
CA GLN A 95 -9.79 -7.41 -20.53
C GLN A 95 -11.13 -6.66 -20.46
N ASP A 96 -11.96 -6.97 -19.44
CA ASP A 96 -13.28 -6.35 -19.27
C ASP A 96 -13.20 -4.84 -19.03
N ILE A 97 -12.06 -4.36 -18.58
CA ILE A 97 -11.79 -2.92 -18.33
C ILE A 97 -10.79 -2.31 -19.32
N ASN A 98 -10.44 -3.04 -20.39
CA ASN A 98 -9.48 -2.59 -21.41
C ASN A 98 -8.14 -2.11 -20.84
N LYS A 99 -7.59 -2.84 -19.84
CA LYS A 99 -6.29 -2.57 -19.22
C LYS A 99 -5.44 -3.83 -19.22
N GLU A 100 -4.14 -3.66 -19.02
CA GLU A 100 -3.19 -4.78 -18.92
C GLU A 100 -3.32 -5.56 -17.62
N SER A 101 -3.97 -4.98 -16.61
CA SER A 101 -4.20 -5.60 -15.31
C SER A 101 -5.42 -5.00 -14.60
N LEU A 102 -5.93 -5.69 -13.58
CA LEU A 102 -6.89 -5.16 -12.62
C LEU A 102 -6.21 -4.28 -11.56
N GLY A 103 -4.91 -4.49 -11.34
CA GLY A 103 -4.12 -3.82 -10.34
C GLY A 103 -2.89 -4.63 -9.97
N TYR A 104 -2.40 -4.42 -8.76
CA TYR A 104 -1.15 -5.00 -8.28
C TYR A 104 -1.31 -5.59 -6.89
N LEU A 105 -0.51 -6.61 -6.58
CA LEU A 105 -0.43 -7.25 -5.28
C LEU A 105 0.98 -7.08 -4.73
N ILE A 106 1.11 -6.56 -3.51
CA ILE A 106 2.39 -6.31 -2.87
C ILE A 106 2.31 -6.74 -1.40
N PRO A 107 3.33 -7.46 -0.86
CA PRO A 107 3.36 -7.82 0.55
C PRO A 107 3.27 -6.60 1.46
N ASN A 108 2.42 -6.67 2.48
CA ASN A 108 2.15 -5.57 3.40
C ASN A 108 3.42 -5.03 4.09
N ASN A 109 4.28 -5.93 4.56
CA ASN A 109 5.54 -5.56 5.19
C ASN A 109 6.46 -4.78 4.23
N ILE A 110 6.42 -5.07 2.94
CA ILE A 110 7.20 -4.39 1.90
C ILE A 110 6.69 -2.97 1.68
N ILE A 111 5.37 -2.80 1.53
CA ILE A 111 4.78 -1.45 1.39
C ILE A 111 5.15 -0.59 2.61
N ARG A 112 4.95 -1.10 3.82
CA ARG A 112 5.27 -0.40 5.07
C ARG A 112 6.74 -0.02 5.16
N LYS A 113 7.64 -0.96 4.84
CA LYS A 113 9.09 -0.75 4.87
C LYS A 113 9.52 0.41 3.97
N TYR A 114 9.03 0.43 2.73
CA TYR A 114 9.44 1.46 1.76
C TYR A 114 8.75 2.81 2.00
N LEU A 115 7.52 2.81 2.48
CA LEU A 115 6.86 4.04 2.94
C LEU A 115 7.57 4.66 4.14
N TYR A 116 8.02 3.85 5.09
CA TYR A 116 8.74 4.34 6.28
C TYR A 116 10.11 4.92 5.95
N LYS A 117 10.76 4.42 4.91
CA LYS A 117 12.07 4.91 4.46
C LYS A 117 11.99 6.22 3.68
N ARG A 118 10.85 6.54 3.10
CA ARG A 118 10.62 7.74 2.31
C ARG A 118 10.47 8.97 3.19
#